data_2859d61c379ccf38090faa7e711f1c8c
#
_entry.id   2859d61c379ccf38090faa7e711f1c8c
#
_cell.length_a   1.000
_cell.length_b   1.000
_cell.length_c   1.000
_cell.angle_alpha   90.00
_cell.angle_beta   90.00
_cell.angle_gamma   90.00
#
_symmetry.space_group_name_H-M   'P 1'
#
loop_
_entity.id
_entity.type
_entity.pdbx_description
1 polymer ?
#
loop_
_entity_poly.entity_id
_entity_poly.type
_entity_poly.pdbx_seq_one_letter_code
_entity_poly.pdbx_strand_id
1 'polypeptide(L)'
;DFPKLTSDAERALWVMANWPDLFETAESIFSVNQRVGGRGWKRLKITGESTLFRGLVDLRALEQALDTEFTPKKGSPRACQIESFDRHLDGGVQLGILIEDNAQRQLEFGEDNRTHWRDVRPPLNMDLVLYPDSGIIDVLVPGGAKAQQRVLKHVGTHIFRRPLTPQNIEHPPFFLNRLRDGFELFDDSEVDLAAHRVGHIRLSQARVRTMHSTPCDYTIKPPAGLNSPDVLACVKANGLSSLMGSCFNIVEATVSLHFLPDLPGKSGRTLHAELRQNGISNLRDLEENDVKLVEALLCAWGVMQKLDTKKSDNVDDELALEVRS
;
A
#
# COMPACT_ATOMS: atom_id res chain seq x y z
N ASP A 1 25.74 13.11 -22.04
CA ASP A 1 25.72 11.78 -22.69
C ASP A 1 25.13 10.69 -21.78
N PHE A 2 23.90 10.89 -21.32
CA PHE A 2 23.13 9.93 -20.51
C PHE A 2 23.20 8.47 -21.01
N PRO A 3 23.13 8.19 -22.32
CA PRO A 3 23.19 6.83 -22.84
C PRO A 3 24.50 6.07 -22.64
N LYS A 4 25.56 6.77 -22.27
CA LYS A 4 26.90 6.15 -22.05
C LYS A 4 27.15 5.74 -20.61
N LEU A 5 26.23 6.09 -19.68
CA LEU A 5 26.34 5.72 -18.28
C LEU A 5 25.96 4.23 -18.10
N THR A 6 26.80 3.49 -17.41
CA THR A 6 26.71 2.02 -17.37
C THR A 6 25.87 1.49 -16.23
N SER A 7 25.70 2.27 -15.15
CA SER A 7 24.93 1.89 -13.98
C SER A 7 23.78 2.85 -13.69
N ASP A 8 22.74 2.37 -13.01
CA ASP A 8 21.62 3.21 -12.57
C ASP A 8 22.06 4.26 -11.55
N ALA A 9 23.07 3.94 -10.72
CA ALA A 9 23.64 4.91 -9.78
C ALA A 9 24.32 6.08 -10.51
N GLU A 10 25.09 5.83 -11.57
CA GLU A 10 25.70 6.89 -12.38
C GLU A 10 24.64 7.74 -13.08
N ARG A 11 23.58 7.12 -13.58
CA ARG A 11 22.44 7.82 -14.20
C ARG A 11 21.72 8.69 -13.19
N ALA A 12 21.44 8.18 -11.98
CA ALA A 12 20.81 8.94 -10.91
C ALA A 12 21.65 10.16 -10.49
N LEU A 13 22.96 9.96 -10.28
CA LEU A 13 23.89 11.06 -9.96
C LEU A 13 23.95 12.10 -11.07
N TRP A 14 23.94 11.66 -12.32
CA TRP A 14 23.94 12.57 -13.46
C TRP A 14 22.64 13.40 -13.53
N VAL A 15 21.48 12.78 -13.31
CA VAL A 15 20.18 13.50 -13.25
C VAL A 15 20.17 14.48 -12.10
N MET A 16 20.62 14.06 -10.90
CA MET A 16 20.71 14.93 -9.73
C MET A 16 21.59 16.17 -9.98
N ALA A 17 22.71 15.99 -10.69
CA ALA A 17 23.64 17.08 -10.99
C ALA A 17 23.17 18.03 -12.09
N ASN A 18 22.41 17.55 -13.08
CA ASN A 18 22.00 18.34 -14.25
C ASN A 18 20.54 18.80 -14.22
N TRP A 19 19.67 18.05 -13.51
CA TRP A 19 18.24 18.32 -13.36
C TRP A 19 17.77 18.03 -11.92
N PRO A 20 18.24 18.83 -10.94
CA PRO A 20 17.94 18.58 -9.51
C PRO A 20 16.42 18.54 -9.24
N ASP A 21 15.64 19.43 -9.81
CA ASP A 21 14.17 19.48 -9.61
C ASP A 21 13.49 18.19 -10.11
N LEU A 22 13.98 17.63 -11.24
CA LEU A 22 13.46 16.36 -11.75
C LEU A 22 13.86 15.20 -10.83
N PHE A 23 15.08 15.24 -10.29
CA PHE A 23 15.54 14.23 -9.35
C PHE A 23 14.71 14.25 -8.05
N GLU A 24 14.49 15.42 -7.47
CA GLU A 24 13.68 15.62 -6.26
C GLU A 24 12.23 15.16 -6.48
N THR A 25 11.65 15.51 -7.65
CA THR A 25 10.31 15.03 -8.03
C THR A 25 10.26 13.50 -8.10
N ALA A 26 11.23 12.88 -8.76
CA ALA A 26 11.30 11.42 -8.89
C ALA A 26 11.52 10.74 -7.54
N GLU A 27 12.38 11.30 -6.69
CA GLU A 27 12.61 10.80 -5.33
C GLU A 27 11.35 10.88 -4.47
N SER A 28 10.63 12.01 -4.51
CA SER A 28 9.38 12.17 -3.78
C SER A 28 8.33 11.15 -4.21
N ILE A 29 8.12 10.98 -5.53
CA ILE A 29 7.19 9.99 -6.07
C ILE A 29 7.61 8.57 -5.66
N PHE A 30 8.89 8.24 -5.79
CA PHE A 30 9.42 6.93 -5.40
C PHE A 30 9.24 6.67 -3.91
N SER A 31 9.57 7.63 -3.06
CA SER A 31 9.42 7.53 -1.61
C SER A 31 7.98 7.28 -1.19
N VAL A 32 7.01 7.92 -1.85
CA VAL A 32 5.59 7.69 -1.61
C VAL A 32 5.20 6.29 -2.11
N ASN A 33 5.62 5.88 -3.31
CA ASN A 33 5.33 4.55 -3.84
C ASN A 33 5.83 3.42 -2.94
N GLN A 34 7.01 3.58 -2.34
CA GLN A 34 7.53 2.62 -1.37
C GLN A 34 6.69 2.53 -0.09
N ARG A 35 5.92 3.54 0.23
CA ARG A 35 5.06 3.61 1.42
C ARG A 35 3.59 3.34 1.13
N VAL A 36 3.14 3.54 -0.13
CA VAL A 36 1.74 3.32 -0.56
C VAL A 36 1.40 1.84 -0.41
N GLY A 37 0.39 1.56 0.37
CA GLY A 37 -0.02 0.19 0.70
C GLY A 37 0.44 -0.28 2.07
N GLY A 38 1.47 0.36 2.64
CA GLY A 38 1.97 0.08 3.97
C GLY A 38 1.00 0.46 5.09
N ARG A 39 1.46 0.20 6.31
CA ARG A 39 0.66 0.43 7.52
C ARG A 39 0.31 1.90 7.66
N GLY A 40 -0.97 2.23 7.62
CA GLY A 40 -1.48 3.60 7.77
C GLY A 40 -2.05 4.22 6.51
N TRP A 41 -1.73 3.71 5.33
CA TRP A 41 -2.37 4.13 4.08
C TRP A 41 -3.82 3.67 4.00
N LYS A 42 -4.67 4.51 3.44
CA LYS A 42 -6.05 4.18 3.11
C LYS A 42 -6.35 4.59 1.69
N ARG A 43 -6.99 3.70 0.96
CA ARG A 43 -7.55 4.00 -0.34
C ARG A 43 -9.04 4.28 -0.21
N LEU A 44 -9.45 5.44 -0.68
CA LEU A 44 -10.81 5.94 -0.57
C LEU A 44 -11.35 6.25 -1.96
N LYS A 45 -12.64 6.01 -2.16
CA LYS A 45 -13.37 6.46 -3.35
C LYS A 45 -14.14 7.72 -3.01
N ILE A 46 -14.06 8.72 -3.90
CA ILE A 46 -14.87 9.93 -3.80
C ILE A 46 -16.13 9.71 -4.61
N THR A 47 -17.29 9.87 -3.97
CA THR A 47 -18.58 9.86 -4.68
C THR A 47 -18.87 11.21 -5.32
N GLY A 48 -19.34 11.20 -6.55
CA GLY A 48 -19.68 12.38 -7.34
C GLY A 48 -18.69 12.64 -8.49
N GLU A 49 -18.99 13.59 -9.38
CA GLU A 49 -18.11 13.93 -10.48
C GLU A 49 -16.70 14.24 -10.00
N SER A 50 -15.76 13.39 -10.44
CA SER A 50 -14.37 13.34 -9.92
C SER A 50 -13.44 14.25 -10.70
N THR A 51 -13.97 15.16 -11.52
CA THR A 51 -13.12 16.12 -12.21
C THR A 51 -12.33 16.93 -11.19
N LEU A 52 -11.10 16.49 -10.96
CA LEU A 52 -10.09 17.37 -10.39
C LEU A 52 -10.09 18.62 -11.24
N PHE A 53 -10.38 19.72 -10.60
CA PHE A 53 -10.23 21.00 -11.24
C PHE A 53 -8.72 21.15 -11.53
N ARG A 54 -8.29 20.82 -12.76
CA ARG A 54 -6.91 21.05 -13.23
C ARG A 54 -6.59 22.55 -13.39
N GLY A 55 -7.44 23.42 -12.85
CA GLY A 55 -7.21 24.84 -12.77
C GLY A 55 -6.58 25.21 -11.44
N LEU A 56 -5.78 26.28 -11.42
CA LEU A 56 -5.07 26.89 -10.30
C LEU A 56 -5.57 26.41 -8.92
N VAL A 57 -4.94 25.36 -8.44
CA VAL A 57 -5.15 24.85 -7.08
C VAL A 57 -4.52 25.86 -6.14
N ASP A 58 -5.30 26.44 -5.24
CA ASP A 58 -4.78 27.38 -4.27
C ASP A 58 -4.12 26.61 -3.11
N LEU A 59 -2.90 26.10 -3.38
CA LEU A 59 -2.11 25.36 -2.37
C LEU A 59 -1.83 26.26 -1.16
N ARG A 60 -1.66 27.55 -1.34
CA ARG A 60 -1.43 28.49 -0.23
C ARG A 60 -2.63 28.58 0.71
N ALA A 61 -3.85 28.63 0.15
CA ALA A 61 -5.06 28.61 0.99
C ALA A 61 -5.20 27.28 1.73
N LEU A 62 -4.81 26.15 1.12
CA LEU A 62 -4.78 24.85 1.79
C LEU A 62 -3.72 24.81 2.91
N GLU A 63 -2.51 25.33 2.67
CA GLU A 63 -1.46 25.46 3.69
C GLU A 63 -1.95 26.26 4.91
N GLN A 64 -2.53 27.44 4.70
CA GLN A 64 -3.06 28.28 5.76
C GLN A 64 -4.20 27.60 6.54
N ALA A 65 -5.07 26.87 5.82
CA ALA A 65 -6.16 26.15 6.44
C ALA A 65 -5.67 24.98 7.31
N LEU A 66 -4.66 24.24 6.85
CA LEU A 66 -4.04 23.14 7.61
C LEU A 66 -3.20 23.66 8.78
N ASP A 67 -2.42 24.73 8.57
CA ASP A 67 -1.73 25.41 9.66
C ASP A 67 -2.70 25.76 10.79
N THR A 68 -3.80 26.45 10.47
CA THR A 68 -4.84 26.81 11.46
C THR A 68 -5.45 25.58 12.13
N GLU A 69 -5.79 24.53 11.35
CA GLU A 69 -6.45 23.32 11.85
C GLU A 69 -5.57 22.51 12.81
N PHE A 70 -4.27 22.46 12.54
CA PHE A 70 -3.32 21.67 13.34
C PHE A 70 -2.60 22.48 14.41
N THR A 71 -2.78 23.81 14.42
CA THR A 71 -2.24 24.66 15.49
C THR A 71 -2.94 24.36 16.83
N PRO A 72 -2.19 24.10 17.90
CA PRO A 72 -2.75 23.88 19.22
C PRO A 72 -3.50 25.13 19.72
N LYS A 73 -4.60 24.95 20.44
CA LYS A 73 -5.40 26.08 21.02
C LYS A 73 -4.59 27.03 21.91
N LYS A 74 -3.47 26.57 22.46
CA LYS A 74 -2.51 27.36 23.26
C LYS A 74 -1.12 27.09 22.71
N GLY A 75 -0.73 27.72 21.64
CA GLY A 75 0.60 27.53 21.04
C GLY A 75 0.85 28.52 19.92
N SER A 76 2.09 28.55 19.43
CA SER A 76 2.46 29.29 18.24
C SER A 76 1.86 28.61 17.00
N PRO A 77 1.55 29.37 15.93
CA PRO A 77 1.20 28.80 14.63
C PRO A 77 2.26 27.78 14.19
N ARG A 78 1.82 26.71 13.54
CA ARG A 78 2.70 25.68 13.01
C ARG A 78 2.99 25.98 11.55
N ALA A 79 4.26 25.85 11.16
CA ALA A 79 4.57 25.93 9.73
C ALA A 79 3.94 24.74 8.98
N CYS A 80 3.30 25.03 7.84
CA CYS A 80 2.78 24.06 6.91
C CYS A 80 3.35 24.35 5.53
N GLN A 81 3.84 23.33 4.86
CA GLN A 81 4.33 23.40 3.49
C GLN A 81 3.65 22.29 2.68
N ILE A 82 3.20 22.63 1.47
CA ILE A 82 2.59 21.67 0.56
C ILE A 82 3.33 21.67 -0.76
N GLU A 83 3.75 20.50 -1.19
CA GLU A 83 4.36 20.26 -2.50
C GLU A 83 3.40 19.43 -3.35
N SER A 84 3.33 19.75 -4.63
CA SER A 84 2.47 19.04 -5.58
C SER A 84 3.31 18.48 -6.72
N PHE A 85 3.14 17.20 -7.02
CA PHE A 85 3.86 16.49 -8.07
C PHE A 85 2.87 15.82 -9.03
N ASP A 86 3.03 16.10 -10.32
CA ASP A 86 2.28 15.39 -11.36
C ASP A 86 2.89 14.00 -11.59
N ARG A 87 2.09 12.98 -11.43
CA ARG A 87 2.48 11.57 -11.61
C ARG A 87 2.13 11.11 -13.02
N HIS A 88 3.02 11.40 -13.98
CA HIS A 88 2.77 11.15 -15.40
C HIS A 88 2.56 9.67 -15.76
N LEU A 89 3.07 8.73 -14.96
CA LEU A 89 2.97 7.28 -15.23
C LEU A 89 1.60 6.69 -14.90
N ASP A 90 0.92 7.22 -13.89
CA ASP A 90 -0.37 6.70 -13.42
C ASP A 90 -1.51 7.74 -13.45
N GLY A 91 -1.24 8.92 -14.02
CA GLY A 91 -2.22 10.01 -14.15
C GLY A 91 -2.64 10.64 -12.82
N GLY A 92 -1.96 10.32 -11.74
CA GLY A 92 -2.22 10.85 -10.41
C GLY A 92 -1.60 12.24 -10.18
N VAL A 93 -2.06 12.90 -9.12
CA VAL A 93 -1.44 14.09 -8.54
C VAL A 93 -1.08 13.77 -7.08
N GLN A 94 0.19 13.87 -6.74
CA GLN A 94 0.67 13.65 -5.38
C GLN A 94 0.78 14.99 -4.65
N LEU A 95 0.30 15.02 -3.40
CA LEU A 95 0.48 16.12 -2.48
C LEU A 95 1.30 15.63 -1.28
N GLY A 96 2.49 16.17 -1.13
CA GLY A 96 3.32 16.04 0.08
C GLY A 96 3.00 17.19 1.02
N ILE A 97 2.54 16.90 2.23
CA ILE A 97 2.16 17.88 3.23
C ILE A 97 3.07 17.73 4.43
N LEU A 98 3.83 18.76 4.74
CA LEU A 98 4.73 18.85 5.88
C LEU A 98 4.14 19.83 6.90
N ILE A 99 3.84 19.35 8.08
CA ILE A 99 3.35 20.20 9.18
C ILE A 99 4.31 20.08 10.36
N GLU A 100 4.73 21.21 10.93
CA GLU A 100 5.55 21.23 12.13
C GLU A 100 4.85 20.48 13.27
N ASP A 101 5.49 19.44 13.84
CA ASP A 101 4.94 18.66 14.94
C ASP A 101 5.26 19.29 16.31
N ASN A 102 4.85 18.65 17.38
CA ASN A 102 5.15 19.08 18.73
C ASN A 102 6.65 19.07 18.99
N ALA A 103 7.12 20.03 19.78
CA ALA A 103 8.51 20.05 20.21
C ALA A 103 8.87 18.75 20.94
N GLN A 104 9.95 18.14 20.52
CA GLN A 104 10.52 16.94 21.13
C GLN A 104 11.93 17.27 21.62
N ARG A 105 12.29 16.77 22.80
CA ARG A 105 13.65 16.90 23.29
C ARG A 105 14.49 15.75 22.75
N GLN A 106 15.52 16.10 22.02
CA GLN A 106 16.47 15.16 21.44
C GLN A 106 17.85 15.38 22.05
N LEU A 107 18.54 14.28 22.35
CA LEU A 107 19.91 14.33 22.84
C LEU A 107 20.86 14.29 21.63
N GLU A 108 21.63 15.34 21.45
CA GLU A 108 22.58 15.45 20.35
C GLU A 108 24.01 15.62 20.91
N PHE A 109 25.02 15.17 20.16
CA PHE A 109 26.41 15.50 20.44
C PHE A 109 26.70 16.89 19.89
N GLY A 110 27.16 17.79 20.75
CA GLY A 110 27.66 19.10 20.35
C GLY A 110 29.07 19.05 19.77
N GLU A 111 29.55 20.19 19.29
CA GLU A 111 30.91 20.33 18.76
C GLU A 111 32.00 20.05 19.82
N ASP A 112 31.64 20.14 21.10
CA ASP A 112 32.49 19.83 22.26
C ASP A 112 32.55 18.33 22.60
N ASN A 113 31.97 17.45 21.75
CA ASN A 113 31.80 16.01 21.96
C ASN A 113 31.05 15.65 23.24
N ARG A 114 30.23 16.58 23.79
CA ARG A 114 29.33 16.32 24.90
C ARG A 114 27.90 16.26 24.41
N THR A 115 27.06 15.56 25.17
CA THR A 115 25.63 15.46 24.85
C THR A 115 24.88 16.68 25.41
N HIS A 116 24.07 17.29 24.54
CA HIS A 116 23.20 18.42 24.86
C HIS A 116 21.76 18.09 24.48
N TRP A 117 20.83 18.56 25.30
CA TRP A 117 19.41 18.49 24.98
C TRP A 117 19.04 19.64 24.05
N ARG A 118 18.45 19.30 22.91
CA ARG A 118 17.92 20.25 21.93
C ARG A 118 16.43 20.04 21.76
N ASP A 119 15.67 21.13 21.75
CA ASP A 119 14.26 21.08 21.38
C ASP A 119 14.17 21.13 19.84
N VAL A 120 13.68 20.07 19.24
CA VAL A 120 13.46 19.95 17.80
C VAL A 120 11.97 19.81 17.53
N ARG A 121 11.52 20.31 16.39
CA ARG A 121 10.15 20.15 15.92
C ARG A 121 10.21 19.44 14.57
N PRO A 122 10.20 18.10 14.57
CA PRO A 122 10.26 17.35 13.34
C PRO A 122 8.99 17.60 12.51
N PRO A 123 9.08 17.56 11.18
CA PRO A 123 7.88 17.64 10.35
C PRO A 123 7.03 16.37 10.49
N LEU A 124 5.73 16.56 10.62
CA LEU A 124 4.73 15.50 10.47
C LEU A 124 4.43 15.38 8.97
N ASN A 125 4.84 14.27 8.39
CA ASN A 125 4.65 14.01 6.97
C ASN A 125 3.26 13.39 6.73
N MET A 126 2.52 13.98 5.82
CA MET A 126 1.27 13.46 5.29
C MET A 126 1.36 13.40 3.78
N ASP A 127 0.86 12.34 3.18
CA ASP A 127 0.87 12.17 1.74
C ASP A 127 -0.54 11.86 1.24
N LEU A 128 -0.91 12.47 0.13
CA LEU A 128 -2.12 12.14 -0.61
C LEU A 128 -1.75 11.89 -2.08
N VAL A 129 -2.32 10.84 -2.65
CA VAL A 129 -2.26 10.64 -4.11
C VAL A 129 -3.67 10.67 -4.64
N LEU A 130 -3.94 11.64 -5.49
CA LEU A 130 -5.24 11.90 -6.07
C LEU A 130 -5.26 11.31 -7.49
N TYR A 131 -6.21 10.45 -7.79
CA TYR A 131 -6.43 9.88 -9.13
C TYR A 131 -7.72 10.46 -9.72
N PRO A 132 -7.61 11.52 -10.55
CA PRO A 132 -8.77 12.26 -11.04
C PRO A 132 -9.75 11.39 -11.81
N ASP A 133 -9.21 10.57 -12.71
CA ASP A 133 -10.01 9.80 -13.67
C ASP A 133 -10.81 8.68 -13.00
N SER A 134 -10.29 8.11 -11.91
CA SER A 134 -10.94 7.04 -11.16
C SER A 134 -11.73 7.49 -9.94
N GLY A 135 -11.58 8.76 -9.53
CA GLY A 135 -12.15 9.28 -8.28
C GLY A 135 -11.59 8.62 -7.03
N ILE A 136 -10.35 8.14 -7.10
CA ILE A 136 -9.67 7.48 -5.99
C ILE A 136 -8.71 8.47 -5.31
N ILE A 137 -8.61 8.37 -3.99
CA ILE A 137 -7.58 9.06 -3.20
C ILE A 137 -6.89 8.03 -2.33
N ASP A 138 -5.57 7.94 -2.44
CA ASP A 138 -4.73 7.27 -1.44
C ASP A 138 -4.27 8.30 -0.40
N VAL A 139 -4.39 7.96 0.87
CA VAL A 139 -4.19 8.90 1.98
C VAL A 139 -3.31 8.28 3.05
N LEU A 140 -2.22 8.95 3.39
CA LEU A 140 -1.40 8.69 4.57
C LEU A 140 -1.44 9.93 5.47
N VAL A 141 -2.23 9.88 6.54
CA VAL A 141 -2.31 10.96 7.54
C VAL A 141 -2.11 10.36 8.92
N PRO A 142 -0.99 10.65 9.59
CA PRO A 142 -0.78 10.28 10.98
C PRO A 142 -1.83 10.90 11.91
N GLY A 143 -2.10 10.25 13.05
CA GLY A 143 -3.11 10.74 14.01
C GLY A 143 -4.50 10.13 13.84
N GLY A 144 -4.63 9.12 12.96
CA GLY A 144 -5.83 8.30 12.83
C GLY A 144 -6.99 8.94 12.07
N ALA A 145 -8.17 8.32 12.15
CA ALA A 145 -9.33 8.68 11.33
C ALA A 145 -9.78 10.15 11.49
N LYS A 146 -9.67 10.71 12.69
CA LYS A 146 -10.07 12.12 12.93
C LYS A 146 -9.12 13.11 12.22
N ALA A 147 -7.81 12.86 12.26
CA ALA A 147 -6.85 13.71 11.56
C ALA A 147 -7.05 13.61 10.05
N GLN A 148 -7.25 12.38 9.54
CA GLN A 148 -7.55 12.13 8.14
C GLN A 148 -8.80 12.87 7.66
N GLN A 149 -9.91 12.82 8.42
CA GLN A 149 -11.14 13.54 8.07
C GLN A 149 -10.92 15.06 8.00
N ARG A 150 -10.12 15.64 8.92
CA ARG A 150 -9.79 17.06 8.90
C ARG A 150 -9.00 17.44 7.65
N VAL A 151 -7.97 16.69 7.31
CA VAL A 151 -7.19 16.92 6.07
C VAL A 151 -8.09 16.82 4.85
N LEU A 152 -8.88 15.75 4.71
CA LEU A 152 -9.78 15.54 3.56
C LEU A 152 -10.85 16.63 3.45
N LYS A 153 -11.33 17.19 4.56
CA LYS A 153 -12.25 18.33 4.55
C LYS A 153 -11.60 19.55 3.88
N HIS A 154 -10.37 19.88 4.26
CA HIS A 154 -9.66 21.03 3.68
C HIS A 154 -9.27 20.77 2.22
N VAL A 155 -8.83 19.56 1.88
CA VAL A 155 -8.59 19.14 0.50
C VAL A 155 -9.87 19.27 -0.33
N GLY A 156 -11.00 18.84 0.20
CA GLY A 156 -12.31 19.04 -0.46
C GLY A 156 -12.61 20.51 -0.73
N THR A 157 -12.41 21.37 0.25
CA THR A 157 -12.72 22.80 0.14
C THR A 157 -11.78 23.51 -0.83
N HIS A 158 -10.46 23.29 -0.74
CA HIS A 158 -9.47 24.11 -1.46
C HIS A 158 -9.05 23.51 -2.80
N ILE A 159 -9.09 22.18 -2.95
CA ILE A 159 -8.72 21.49 -4.20
C ILE A 159 -9.95 21.16 -5.04
N PHE A 160 -10.94 20.48 -4.44
CA PHE A 160 -12.14 20.07 -5.16
C PHE A 160 -13.26 21.12 -5.16
N ARG A 161 -13.12 22.19 -4.36
CA ARG A 161 -14.12 23.25 -4.16
C ARG A 161 -15.50 22.74 -3.75
N ARG A 162 -15.54 21.58 -3.10
CA ARG A 162 -16.74 20.94 -2.58
C ARG A 162 -16.39 20.03 -1.38
N PRO A 163 -17.36 19.74 -0.52
CA PRO A 163 -17.17 18.72 0.50
C PRO A 163 -16.87 17.36 -0.15
N LEU A 164 -15.84 16.67 0.35
CA LEU A 164 -15.57 15.29 -0.03
C LEU A 164 -16.37 14.36 0.88
N THR A 165 -17.02 13.37 0.27
CA THR A 165 -17.64 12.26 1.00
C THR A 165 -16.87 11.00 0.67
N PRO A 166 -15.71 10.76 1.35
CA PRO A 166 -14.88 9.61 1.06
C PRO A 166 -15.56 8.33 1.55
N GLN A 167 -15.62 7.34 0.68
CA GLN A 167 -16.06 5.99 1.03
C GLN A 167 -14.84 5.08 1.06
N ASN A 168 -14.78 4.19 2.05
CA ASN A 168 -13.77 3.14 2.02
C ASN A 168 -14.02 2.28 0.78
N ILE A 169 -12.96 2.01 0.04
CA ILE A 169 -13.03 1.01 -1.02
C ILE A 169 -13.07 -0.34 -0.32
N GLU A 170 -14.19 -1.03 -0.45
CA GLU A 170 -14.28 -2.41 -0.04
C GLU A 170 -13.43 -3.24 -1.02
N HIS A 171 -12.31 -3.73 -0.56
CA HIS A 171 -11.55 -4.72 -1.31
C HIS A 171 -12.35 -6.02 -1.33
N PRO A 172 -12.44 -6.70 -2.48
CA PRO A 172 -13.05 -8.01 -2.52
C PRO A 172 -12.37 -8.91 -1.48
N PRO A 173 -13.15 -9.67 -0.70
CA PRO A 173 -12.59 -10.50 0.35
C PRO A 173 -11.70 -11.60 -0.25
N PHE A 174 -10.61 -11.94 0.44
CA PHE A 174 -9.85 -13.13 0.11
C PHE A 174 -10.55 -14.37 0.67
N PHE A 175 -10.68 -15.40 -0.15
CA PHE A 175 -11.23 -16.71 0.23
C PHE A 175 -10.16 -17.58 0.87
N LEU A 176 -9.60 -17.13 2.02
CA LEU A 176 -8.42 -17.73 2.66
C LEU A 176 -8.62 -19.21 3.05
N ASN A 177 -9.86 -19.66 3.20
CA ASN A 177 -10.14 -21.07 3.48
C ASN A 177 -9.68 -22.01 2.36
N ARG A 178 -9.51 -21.53 1.13
CA ARG A 178 -8.92 -22.26 0.01
C ARG A 178 -7.47 -22.70 0.26
N LEU A 179 -6.74 -21.96 1.08
CA LEU A 179 -5.37 -22.32 1.45
C LEU A 179 -5.25 -23.62 2.27
N ARG A 180 -6.36 -24.22 2.72
CA ARG A 180 -6.39 -25.53 3.37
C ARG A 180 -6.11 -26.67 2.40
N ASP A 181 -6.43 -26.46 1.13
CA ASP A 181 -6.32 -27.45 0.07
C ASP A 181 -4.89 -27.52 -0.48
N GLY A 182 -4.00 -26.67 0.03
CA GLY A 182 -2.60 -26.58 -0.42
C GLY A 182 -2.39 -25.55 -1.52
N PHE A 183 -1.26 -25.70 -2.24
CA PHE A 183 -0.80 -24.76 -3.26
C PHE A 183 -0.67 -25.43 -4.64
N GLU A 184 -1.41 -26.49 -4.88
CA GLU A 184 -1.43 -27.13 -6.19
C GLU A 184 -2.06 -26.15 -7.20
N LEU A 185 -1.39 -25.97 -8.33
CA LEU A 185 -1.93 -25.23 -9.46
C LEU A 185 -2.83 -26.16 -10.26
N PHE A 186 -3.98 -25.66 -10.69
CA PHE A 186 -4.80 -26.38 -11.66
C PHE A 186 -4.09 -26.41 -13.02
N ASP A 187 -4.29 -27.46 -13.79
CA ASP A 187 -3.65 -27.65 -15.12
C ASP A 187 -3.89 -26.47 -16.08
N ASP A 188 -4.99 -25.73 -15.89
CA ASP A 188 -5.35 -24.55 -16.69
C ASP A 188 -4.70 -23.25 -16.19
N SER A 189 -3.83 -23.30 -15.18
CA SER A 189 -3.20 -22.08 -14.66
C SER A 189 -2.16 -21.54 -15.64
N GLU A 190 -2.26 -20.26 -15.97
CA GLU A 190 -1.29 -19.54 -16.81
C GLU A 190 0.04 -19.25 -16.08
N VAL A 191 0.22 -19.72 -14.83
CA VAL A 191 1.37 -19.40 -14.00
C VAL A 191 2.44 -20.48 -14.11
N ASP A 192 3.54 -20.16 -14.77
CA ASP A 192 4.74 -21.00 -14.81
C ASP A 192 5.68 -20.66 -13.65
N LEU A 193 5.64 -21.47 -12.58
CA LEU A 193 6.52 -21.30 -11.41
C LEU A 193 8.00 -21.43 -11.76
N ALA A 194 8.34 -22.26 -12.75
CA ALA A 194 9.72 -22.47 -13.16
C ALA A 194 10.28 -21.23 -13.90
N ALA A 195 9.47 -20.63 -14.78
CA ALA A 195 9.83 -19.37 -15.45
C ALA A 195 10.09 -18.24 -14.46
N HIS A 196 9.31 -18.19 -13.36
CA HIS A 196 9.50 -17.23 -12.26
C HIS A 196 10.55 -17.68 -11.22
N ARG A 197 11.18 -18.87 -11.44
CA ARG A 197 12.18 -19.45 -10.52
C ARG A 197 11.67 -19.63 -9.09
N VAL A 198 10.39 -19.86 -8.91
CA VAL A 198 9.78 -20.17 -7.61
C VAL A 198 10.06 -21.66 -7.32
N GLY A 199 10.91 -21.89 -6.31
CA GLY A 199 11.30 -23.26 -5.93
C GLY A 199 10.37 -23.88 -4.90
N HIS A 200 9.77 -23.07 -4.03
CA HIS A 200 8.90 -23.57 -2.97
C HIS A 200 7.90 -22.51 -2.51
N ILE A 201 6.66 -22.96 -2.26
CA ILE A 201 5.58 -22.13 -1.72
C ILE A 201 5.08 -22.78 -0.43
N ARG A 202 4.84 -21.99 0.61
CA ARG A 202 4.32 -22.51 1.87
C ARG A 202 3.40 -21.52 2.57
N LEU A 203 2.45 -22.03 3.33
CA LEU A 203 1.70 -21.25 4.32
C LEU A 203 2.57 -21.09 5.57
N SER A 204 3.22 -19.94 5.71
CA SER A 204 4.18 -19.68 6.80
C SER A 204 3.53 -19.22 8.09
N GLN A 205 2.32 -18.67 8.01
CA GLN A 205 1.51 -18.32 9.18
C GLN A 205 0.03 -18.36 8.81
N ALA A 206 -0.82 -18.79 9.75
CA ALA A 206 -2.26 -18.67 9.65
C ALA A 206 -2.85 -18.25 11.00
N ARG A 207 -3.80 -17.31 10.97
CA ARG A 207 -4.69 -17.02 12.09
C ARG A 207 -6.07 -17.57 11.76
N VAL A 208 -6.54 -18.48 12.60
CA VAL A 208 -7.84 -19.11 12.45
C VAL A 208 -8.77 -18.66 13.57
N ARG A 209 -10.04 -18.47 13.23
CA ARG A 209 -11.08 -18.01 14.14
C ARG A 209 -12.19 -19.04 14.24
N THR A 210 -12.62 -19.34 15.47
CA THR A 210 -13.79 -20.22 15.70
C THR A 210 -15.06 -19.58 15.17
N MET A 211 -15.95 -20.39 14.60
CA MET A 211 -17.27 -19.96 14.11
C MET A 211 -18.35 -20.04 15.21
N HIS A 212 -17.99 -19.99 16.47
CA HIS A 212 -18.92 -20.01 17.59
C HIS A 212 -19.39 -18.61 18.01
N SER A 213 -20.42 -18.56 18.87
CA SER A 213 -20.98 -17.31 19.42
C SER A 213 -19.95 -16.44 20.16
N THR A 214 -18.94 -17.07 20.74
CA THR A 214 -17.79 -16.39 21.34
C THR A 214 -16.56 -16.77 20.54
N PRO A 215 -16.15 -15.96 19.53
CA PRO A 215 -15.05 -16.29 18.67
C PRO A 215 -13.71 -16.23 19.42
N CYS A 216 -12.88 -17.25 19.22
CA CYS A 216 -11.49 -17.30 19.68
C CYS A 216 -10.55 -17.35 18.48
N ASP A 217 -9.46 -16.62 18.53
CA ASP A 217 -8.43 -16.61 17.51
C ASP A 217 -7.24 -17.47 17.95
N TYR A 218 -6.74 -18.30 17.03
CA TYR A 218 -5.53 -19.09 17.19
C TYR A 218 -4.55 -18.72 16.09
N THR A 219 -3.32 -18.40 16.46
CA THR A 219 -2.25 -18.15 15.50
C THR A 219 -1.32 -19.33 15.44
N ILE A 220 -1.13 -19.90 14.26
CA ILE A 220 -0.24 -21.01 13.97
C ILE A 220 0.92 -20.45 13.17
N LYS A 221 2.12 -20.52 13.75
CA LYS A 221 3.35 -20.04 13.13
C LYS A 221 4.45 -21.08 13.31
N PRO A 222 4.68 -21.92 12.32
CA PRO A 222 5.81 -22.85 12.32
C PRO A 222 7.15 -22.12 12.43
N PRO A 223 8.23 -22.80 12.82
CA PRO A 223 9.56 -22.22 12.84
C PRO A 223 9.94 -21.62 11.48
N ALA A 224 10.73 -20.55 11.49
CA ALA A 224 11.29 -19.99 10.27
C ALA A 224 12.39 -20.90 9.71
N GLY A 225 12.49 -21.00 8.37
CA GLY A 225 13.53 -21.77 7.68
C GLY A 225 13.01 -22.38 6.39
N LEU A 226 13.90 -22.57 5.44
CA LEU A 226 13.55 -23.08 4.11
C LEU A 226 12.97 -24.51 4.17
N ASN A 227 13.51 -25.33 5.08
CA ASN A 227 13.12 -26.74 5.28
C ASN A 227 12.10 -26.91 6.43
N SER A 228 11.60 -25.83 7.00
CA SER A 228 10.61 -25.91 8.06
C SER A 228 9.25 -26.33 7.51
N PRO A 229 8.47 -27.12 8.26
CA PRO A 229 7.14 -27.50 7.85
C PRO A 229 6.28 -26.25 7.65
N ASP A 230 5.32 -26.31 6.74
CA ASP A 230 4.29 -25.28 6.63
C ASP A 230 3.24 -25.40 7.75
N VAL A 231 2.28 -24.48 7.79
CA VAL A 231 1.18 -24.51 8.76
C VAL A 231 0.41 -25.82 8.70
N LEU A 232 0.12 -26.33 7.49
CA LEU A 232 -0.69 -27.54 7.30
C LEU A 232 0.02 -28.78 7.82
N ALA A 233 1.31 -28.93 7.49
CA ALA A 233 2.15 -30.01 7.99
C ALA A 233 2.34 -29.93 9.51
N CYS A 234 2.55 -28.72 10.05
CA CYS A 234 2.69 -28.49 11.49
C CYS A 234 1.42 -28.87 12.25
N VAL A 235 0.27 -28.46 11.79
CA VAL A 235 -1.05 -28.78 12.39
C VAL A 235 -1.30 -30.28 12.37
N LYS A 236 -0.97 -30.96 11.26
CA LYS A 236 -1.11 -32.40 11.13
C LYS A 236 -0.18 -33.15 12.08
N ALA A 237 1.09 -32.75 12.13
CA ALA A 237 2.10 -33.40 12.99
C ALA A 237 1.80 -33.28 14.50
N ASN A 238 1.14 -32.19 14.92
CA ASN A 238 0.79 -31.93 16.31
C ASN A 238 -0.63 -32.37 16.69
N GLY A 239 -1.34 -33.09 15.83
CA GLY A 239 -2.70 -33.58 16.12
C GLY A 239 -3.77 -32.44 16.18
N LEU A 240 -3.45 -31.26 15.65
CA LEU A 240 -4.32 -30.08 15.68
C LEU A 240 -5.12 -29.88 14.38
N SER A 241 -5.32 -30.95 13.61
CA SER A 241 -6.00 -30.91 12.29
C SER A 241 -7.42 -30.30 12.36
N SER A 242 -8.07 -30.39 13.53
CA SER A 242 -9.38 -29.75 13.76
C SER A 242 -9.36 -28.23 13.57
N LEU A 243 -8.24 -27.55 13.81
CA LEU A 243 -8.08 -26.10 13.58
C LEU A 243 -8.18 -25.70 12.10
N MET A 244 -7.99 -26.66 11.19
CA MET A 244 -8.19 -26.46 9.74
C MET A 244 -9.54 -27.01 9.28
N GLY A 245 -10.41 -27.46 10.18
CA GLY A 245 -11.74 -27.96 9.88
C GLY A 245 -12.77 -26.85 9.64
N SER A 246 -13.98 -27.27 9.26
CA SER A 246 -15.11 -26.39 8.92
C SER A 246 -15.60 -25.48 10.06
N CYS A 247 -15.29 -25.83 11.32
CA CYS A 247 -15.66 -25.01 12.48
C CYS A 247 -14.76 -23.78 12.71
N PHE A 248 -13.76 -23.59 11.87
CA PHE A 248 -12.83 -22.46 11.93
C PHE A 248 -12.77 -21.76 10.58
N ASN A 249 -12.52 -20.45 10.58
CA ASN A 249 -12.20 -19.68 9.39
C ASN A 249 -10.76 -19.19 9.47
N ILE A 250 -10.01 -19.29 8.37
CA ILE A 250 -8.74 -18.58 8.23
C ILE A 250 -9.07 -17.10 8.01
N VAL A 251 -8.68 -16.25 8.96
CA VAL A 251 -8.94 -14.80 8.93
C VAL A 251 -7.72 -13.99 8.51
N GLU A 252 -6.51 -14.55 8.73
CA GLU A 252 -5.25 -14.01 8.22
C GLU A 252 -4.35 -15.16 7.79
N ALA A 253 -3.57 -14.93 6.75
CA ALA A 253 -2.60 -15.88 6.21
C ALA A 253 -1.35 -15.16 5.72
N THR A 254 -0.18 -15.78 5.91
CA THR A 254 1.06 -15.36 5.27
C THR A 254 1.53 -16.49 4.37
N VAL A 255 1.55 -16.23 3.07
CA VAL A 255 2.10 -17.15 2.07
C VAL A 255 3.52 -16.71 1.75
N SER A 256 4.47 -17.63 1.82
CA SER A 256 5.88 -17.38 1.52
C SER A 256 6.27 -18.07 0.23
N LEU A 257 6.78 -17.29 -0.72
CA LEU A 257 7.36 -17.76 -1.98
C LEU A 257 8.89 -17.73 -1.84
N HIS A 258 9.53 -18.88 -2.00
CA HIS A 258 10.99 -19.02 -1.97
C HIS A 258 11.50 -19.14 -3.40
N PHE A 259 12.27 -18.17 -3.84
CA PHE A 259 12.87 -18.14 -5.17
C PHE A 259 14.22 -18.88 -5.18
N LEU A 260 14.48 -19.56 -6.26
CA LEU A 260 15.79 -20.17 -6.49
C LEU A 260 16.87 -19.09 -6.62
N PRO A 261 18.09 -19.32 -6.15
CA PRO A 261 19.17 -18.35 -6.23
C PRO A 261 19.57 -18.06 -7.67
N ASP A 262 19.94 -16.80 -7.97
CA ASP A 262 20.38 -16.39 -9.32
C ASP A 262 21.75 -16.97 -9.70
N LEU A 263 22.58 -17.20 -8.71
CA LEU A 263 23.93 -17.74 -8.89
C LEU A 263 24.16 -18.92 -7.95
N PRO A 264 24.92 -19.93 -8.38
CA PRO A 264 25.33 -21.03 -7.51
C PRO A 264 26.04 -20.51 -6.26
N GLY A 265 25.66 -21.01 -5.10
CA GLY A 265 26.26 -20.63 -3.80
C GLY A 265 25.68 -19.37 -3.15
N LYS A 266 24.73 -18.68 -3.77
CA LYS A 266 23.92 -17.63 -3.11
C LYS A 266 22.63 -18.22 -2.54
N SER A 267 22.09 -17.56 -1.51
CA SER A 267 20.74 -17.87 -1.03
C SER A 267 19.70 -17.22 -1.94
N GLY A 268 18.62 -17.94 -2.24
CA GLY A 268 17.46 -17.36 -2.92
C GLY A 268 16.76 -16.32 -2.04
N ARG A 269 15.97 -15.44 -2.66
CA ARG A 269 15.12 -14.50 -1.94
C ARG A 269 13.83 -15.16 -1.47
N THR A 270 13.22 -14.61 -0.44
CA THR A 270 11.91 -15.02 0.04
C THR A 270 10.97 -13.82 0.02
N LEU A 271 9.79 -14.00 -0.54
CA LEU A 271 8.73 -13.01 -0.56
C LEU A 271 7.62 -13.48 0.38
N HIS A 272 7.05 -12.56 1.14
CA HIS A 272 5.94 -12.82 2.04
C HIS A 272 4.71 -12.02 1.60
N ALA A 273 3.65 -12.75 1.22
CA ALA A 273 2.33 -12.17 0.96
C ALA A 273 1.47 -12.32 2.21
N GLU A 274 1.17 -11.20 2.86
CA GLU A 274 0.28 -11.14 4.03
C GLU A 274 -1.14 -10.80 3.55
N LEU A 275 -2.09 -11.66 3.90
CA LEU A 275 -3.47 -11.58 3.42
C LEU A 275 -4.42 -11.57 4.61
N ARG A 276 -5.46 -10.73 4.55
CA ARG A 276 -6.56 -10.74 5.51
C ARG A 276 -7.88 -10.98 4.79
N GLN A 277 -8.79 -11.72 5.42
CA GLN A 277 -10.08 -12.08 4.83
C GLN A 277 -10.88 -10.88 4.30
N ASN A 278 -10.74 -9.71 4.89
CA ASN A 278 -11.41 -8.48 4.47
C ASN A 278 -10.76 -7.76 3.26
N GLY A 279 -9.90 -8.44 2.51
CA GLY A 279 -9.25 -7.89 1.31
C GLY A 279 -8.00 -7.04 1.60
N ILE A 280 -7.62 -6.84 2.86
CA ILE A 280 -6.38 -6.13 3.21
C ILE A 280 -5.19 -7.06 2.98
N SER A 281 -4.14 -6.53 2.35
CA SER A 281 -2.88 -7.24 2.11
C SER A 281 -1.70 -6.27 2.08
N ASN A 282 -0.48 -6.82 2.11
CA ASN A 282 0.75 -6.09 1.87
C ASN A 282 1.20 -6.16 0.41
N LEU A 283 0.37 -6.62 -0.51
CA LEU A 283 0.76 -6.80 -1.91
C LEU A 283 1.25 -5.51 -2.56
N ARG A 284 0.73 -4.38 -2.14
CA ARG A 284 1.14 -3.07 -2.65
C ARG A 284 2.54 -2.63 -2.20
N ASP A 285 3.07 -3.27 -1.16
CA ASP A 285 4.43 -3.01 -0.66
C ASP A 285 5.48 -3.80 -1.46
N LEU A 286 5.03 -4.66 -2.38
CA LEU A 286 5.88 -5.51 -3.21
C LEU A 286 6.23 -4.81 -4.52
N GLU A 287 7.31 -5.26 -5.17
CA GLU A 287 7.65 -4.83 -6.51
C GLU A 287 6.56 -5.24 -7.52
N GLU A 288 6.35 -4.45 -8.56
CA GLU A 288 5.26 -4.64 -9.53
C GLU A 288 5.21 -6.06 -10.13
N ASN A 289 6.36 -6.62 -10.46
CA ASN A 289 6.44 -7.98 -11.01
C ASN A 289 6.07 -9.05 -9.97
N ASP A 290 6.41 -8.82 -8.70
CA ASP A 290 6.05 -9.70 -7.59
C ASP A 290 4.55 -9.62 -7.30
N VAL A 291 3.97 -8.43 -7.36
CA VAL A 291 2.51 -8.25 -7.24
C VAL A 291 1.79 -9.06 -8.29
N LYS A 292 2.16 -8.90 -9.57
CA LYS A 292 1.54 -9.64 -10.69
C LYS A 292 1.63 -11.16 -10.50
N LEU A 293 2.79 -11.65 -10.08
CA LEU A 293 2.99 -13.07 -9.81
C LEU A 293 2.10 -13.54 -8.66
N VAL A 294 2.11 -12.84 -7.52
CA VAL A 294 1.31 -13.24 -6.34
C VAL A 294 -0.18 -13.17 -6.65
N GLU A 295 -0.67 -12.13 -7.32
CA GLU A 295 -2.07 -12.01 -7.72
C GLU A 295 -2.49 -13.15 -8.65
N ALA A 296 -1.65 -13.50 -9.64
CA ALA A 296 -1.91 -14.63 -10.54
C ALA A 296 -2.00 -15.95 -9.75
N LEU A 297 -1.11 -16.19 -8.79
CA LEU A 297 -1.14 -17.35 -7.93
C LEU A 297 -2.39 -17.37 -7.03
N LEU A 298 -2.74 -16.26 -6.41
CA LEU A 298 -3.94 -16.15 -5.57
C LEU A 298 -5.22 -16.41 -6.37
N CYS A 299 -5.27 -15.96 -7.62
CA CYS A 299 -6.36 -16.29 -8.54
C CYS A 299 -6.38 -17.76 -8.90
N ALA A 300 -5.22 -18.36 -9.22
CA ALA A 300 -5.11 -19.78 -9.56
C ALA A 300 -5.54 -20.70 -8.41
N TRP A 301 -5.27 -20.32 -7.17
CA TRP A 301 -5.74 -21.05 -5.98
C TRP A 301 -7.19 -20.74 -5.58
N GLY A 302 -7.86 -19.84 -6.29
CA GLY A 302 -9.23 -19.41 -5.95
C GLY A 302 -9.31 -18.61 -4.64
N VAL A 303 -8.19 -18.10 -4.16
CA VAL A 303 -8.10 -17.21 -2.98
C VAL A 303 -8.57 -15.80 -3.31
N MET A 304 -8.32 -15.35 -4.54
CA MET A 304 -8.74 -14.07 -5.07
C MET A 304 -9.62 -14.27 -6.32
N GLN A 305 -10.64 -13.44 -6.50
CA GLN A 305 -11.39 -13.43 -7.75
C GLN A 305 -10.66 -12.57 -8.78
N LYS A 306 -10.55 -13.06 -10.05
CA LYS A 306 -10.15 -12.21 -11.18
C LYS A 306 -11.18 -11.08 -11.29
N LEU A 307 -10.73 -9.84 -11.21
CA LEU A 307 -11.58 -8.70 -11.56
C LEU A 307 -11.75 -8.71 -13.08
N ASP A 308 -12.97 -9.01 -13.54
CA ASP A 308 -13.32 -8.86 -14.96
C ASP A 308 -13.30 -7.37 -15.31
N THR A 309 -12.20 -6.91 -15.86
CA THR A 309 -12.03 -5.54 -16.39
C THR A 309 -12.91 -5.25 -17.62
N LYS A 310 -13.65 -6.24 -18.14
CA LYS A 310 -14.47 -6.12 -19.37
C LYS A 310 -15.89 -5.57 -19.16
N LYS A 311 -16.31 -5.23 -17.92
CA LYS A 311 -17.68 -4.75 -17.68
C LYS A 311 -17.86 -3.23 -17.69
N SER A 312 -16.79 -2.43 -17.80
CA SER A 312 -16.94 -0.96 -17.87
C SER A 312 -17.20 -0.43 -19.29
N ASP A 313 -16.87 -1.18 -20.33
CA ASP A 313 -16.97 -0.68 -21.71
C ASP A 313 -18.34 -0.90 -22.38
N ASN A 314 -19.24 -1.69 -21.76
CA ASN A 314 -20.55 -1.99 -22.34
C ASN A 314 -21.74 -1.16 -21.79
N VAL A 315 -21.51 -0.28 -20.82
CA VAL A 315 -22.61 0.56 -20.27
C VAL A 315 -22.82 1.81 -21.11
N ASP A 316 -21.78 2.28 -21.80
CA ASP A 316 -21.88 3.49 -22.65
C ASP A 316 -22.50 3.21 -24.02
N ASP A 317 -22.48 1.99 -24.53
CA ASP A 317 -23.10 1.64 -25.82
C ASP A 317 -24.61 1.37 -25.74
N GLU A 318 -25.15 0.94 -24.59
CA GLU A 318 -26.61 0.78 -24.44
C GLU A 318 -27.35 2.11 -24.27
N LEU A 319 -26.71 3.12 -23.67
CA LEU A 319 -27.31 4.47 -23.51
C LEU A 319 -27.32 5.27 -24.82
N ALA A 320 -26.45 4.94 -25.78
CA ALA A 320 -26.37 5.61 -27.07
C ALA A 320 -27.47 5.15 -28.06
N LEU A 321 -28.12 4.02 -27.81
CA LEU A 321 -29.19 3.47 -28.67
C LEU A 321 -30.60 3.91 -28.27
N GLU A 322 -30.82 4.31 -27.01
CA GLU A 322 -32.14 4.83 -26.56
C GLU A 322 -32.43 6.29 -26.88
N VAL A 323 -31.41 7.07 -27.31
CA VAL A 323 -31.59 8.50 -27.67
C VAL A 323 -31.91 8.70 -29.17
N ARG A 324 -32.02 7.61 -29.97
CA ARG A 324 -32.29 7.67 -31.43
C ARG A 324 -33.59 6.98 -31.85
N SER A 325 -34.51 6.74 -30.93
CA SER A 325 -35.88 6.26 -31.27
C SER A 325 -36.93 7.31 -30.95
#